data_1bf6d9f80e83146edba5e55438396c0d
#
_entry.id   1bf6d9f80e83146edba5e55438396c0d
#
_cell.length_a   1.000
_cell.length_b   1.000
_cell.length_c   1.000
_cell.angle_alpha   90.00
_cell.angle_beta   90.00
_cell.angle_gamma   90.00
#
_symmetry.space_group_name_H-M   'P 1'
#
loop_
_entity.id
_entity.type
_entity.pdbx_description
1 polymer ?
#
loop_
_entity_poly.entity_id
_entity_poly.type
_entity_poly.pdbx_seq_one_letter_code
_entity_poly.pdbx_strand_id
1 'polypeptide(L)'
;MMEFTPTEVILQRAKAAAACPSLRDTAAKNRALAAMAQALRAEAPAILAENAADLEAARGKVSDVMLDRLALNEARLEGMAAGIEAVAALPDPVGRTLDEFVRPDGLRICKRSVPMGVIAIIYESRPNVTSDAAALALKSGNVCVLRTGREAYRSAAAITAALRRGLERTGLTPDLVNLVEDTSHAGAAALMTATGYVDLLIPRGGAGLIRACVEHATVPCIQTGTGICHVYVDESADLDMALDIMENAKTSRPSVCNAAEVLLVHRAIAPRFLPMLQKRLCGPEAKHPVRLRCDGKAAAILGIAPDPEFDTEFLDYVLAVGVVDGVEGAIRHIAQHSTHHSEAIVTQSEESAARFTAGVDSAAVYVNASTRFTDGGEFGLGCEMGISTQKLHARGPIGLNELTTYQYVITGNGQIRR
;
A
#
# COMPACT_ATOMS: atom_id res chain seq x y z
N MET A 1 31.33 -3.91 -19.90
CA MET A 1 30.26 -3.23 -19.12
C MET A 1 29.00 -3.33 -19.98
N MET A 2 27.92 -3.91 -19.47
CA MET A 2 26.63 -3.78 -20.17
C MET A 2 26.26 -2.30 -20.17
N GLU A 3 26.01 -1.77 -21.35
CA GLU A 3 25.61 -0.37 -21.53
C GLU A 3 24.14 -0.28 -21.09
N PHE A 4 23.90 0.36 -19.94
CA PHE A 4 22.52 0.57 -19.45
C PHE A 4 21.80 1.59 -20.32
N THR A 5 20.52 1.36 -20.57
CA THR A 5 19.66 2.39 -21.16
C THR A 5 19.59 3.59 -20.21
N PRO A 6 20.02 4.78 -20.61
CA PRO A 6 19.96 5.96 -19.75
C PRO A 6 18.52 6.21 -19.24
N THR A 7 18.38 6.54 -17.95
CA THR A 7 17.07 6.80 -17.33
C THR A 7 16.27 7.86 -18.11
N GLU A 8 16.93 8.89 -18.63
CA GLU A 8 16.28 9.93 -19.45
C GLU A 8 15.61 9.35 -20.70
N VAL A 9 16.27 8.41 -21.41
CA VAL A 9 15.71 7.76 -22.60
C VAL A 9 14.47 6.95 -22.23
N ILE A 10 14.49 6.26 -21.08
CA ILE A 10 13.34 5.52 -20.57
C ILE A 10 12.18 6.49 -20.27
N LEU A 11 12.46 7.62 -19.64
CA LEU A 11 11.46 8.64 -19.31
C LEU A 11 10.86 9.29 -20.58
N GLN A 12 11.67 9.54 -21.59
CA GLN A 12 11.18 10.07 -22.88
C GLN A 12 10.22 9.09 -23.56
N ARG A 13 10.55 7.79 -23.59
CA ARG A 13 9.68 6.72 -24.13
C ARG A 13 8.39 6.62 -23.34
N ALA A 14 8.46 6.62 -22.01
CA ALA A 14 7.29 6.58 -21.14
C ALA A 14 6.37 7.79 -21.38
N LYS A 15 6.92 9.00 -21.47
CA LYS A 15 6.15 10.21 -21.74
C LYS A 15 5.47 10.17 -23.12
N ALA A 16 6.14 9.69 -24.14
CA ALA A 16 5.57 9.49 -25.47
C ALA A 16 4.44 8.44 -25.45
N ALA A 17 4.63 7.33 -24.72
CA ALA A 17 3.62 6.28 -24.58
C ALA A 17 2.34 6.74 -23.86
N ALA A 18 2.41 7.76 -23.00
CA ALA A 18 1.25 8.32 -22.31
C ALA A 18 0.20 8.95 -23.26
N ALA A 19 0.59 9.27 -24.48
CA ALA A 19 -0.32 9.75 -25.54
C ALA A 19 -1.08 8.61 -26.25
N CYS A 20 -0.85 7.34 -25.90
CA CYS A 20 -1.47 6.19 -26.56
C CYS A 20 -3.01 6.22 -26.40
N PRO A 21 -3.79 6.26 -27.51
CA PRO A 21 -5.25 6.34 -27.44
C PRO A 21 -5.90 5.14 -26.73
N SER A 22 -5.26 3.95 -26.81
CA SER A 22 -5.75 2.71 -26.20
C SER A 22 -5.81 2.79 -24.67
N LEU A 23 -5.10 3.71 -24.04
CA LEU A 23 -5.19 3.97 -22.59
C LEU A 23 -6.58 4.52 -22.17
N ARG A 24 -7.38 4.99 -23.14
CA ARG A 24 -8.76 5.45 -22.91
C ARG A 24 -9.81 4.42 -23.33
N ASP A 25 -9.39 3.28 -23.89
CA ASP A 25 -10.26 2.18 -24.30
C ASP A 25 -10.22 1.05 -23.28
N THR A 26 -11.32 0.88 -22.54
CA THR A 26 -11.48 -0.16 -21.51
C THR A 26 -11.24 -1.56 -22.08
N ALA A 27 -11.76 -1.85 -23.28
CA ALA A 27 -11.62 -3.17 -23.89
C ALA A 27 -10.17 -3.47 -24.28
N ALA A 28 -9.45 -2.47 -24.83
CA ALA A 28 -8.04 -2.59 -25.14
C ALA A 28 -7.20 -2.83 -23.87
N LYS A 29 -7.42 -2.07 -22.81
CA LYS A 29 -6.75 -2.24 -21.52
C LYS A 29 -7.02 -3.64 -20.93
N ASN A 30 -8.26 -4.10 -20.93
CA ASN A 30 -8.60 -5.43 -20.39
C ASN A 30 -7.97 -6.57 -21.19
N ARG A 31 -7.94 -6.48 -22.53
CA ARG A 31 -7.23 -7.46 -23.37
C ARG A 31 -5.73 -7.48 -23.05
N ALA A 32 -5.13 -6.32 -22.88
CA ALA A 32 -3.72 -6.20 -22.54
C ALA A 32 -3.40 -6.80 -21.16
N LEU A 33 -4.21 -6.51 -20.15
CA LEU A 33 -4.07 -7.09 -18.80
C LEU A 33 -4.18 -8.61 -18.83
N ALA A 34 -5.16 -9.17 -19.56
CA ALA A 34 -5.29 -10.62 -19.73
C ALA A 34 -4.05 -11.23 -20.41
N ALA A 35 -3.51 -10.58 -21.46
CA ALA A 35 -2.31 -11.04 -22.13
C ALA A 35 -1.06 -10.93 -21.23
N MET A 36 -0.96 -9.91 -20.38
CA MET A 36 0.10 -9.76 -19.37
C MET A 36 0.06 -10.89 -18.34
N ALA A 37 -1.12 -11.23 -17.81
CA ALA A 37 -1.30 -12.35 -16.88
C ALA A 37 -0.89 -13.69 -17.52
N GLN A 38 -1.32 -13.93 -18.75
CA GLN A 38 -0.91 -15.13 -19.52
C GLN A 38 0.60 -15.19 -19.75
N ALA A 39 1.24 -14.06 -20.06
CA ALA A 39 2.68 -13.99 -20.26
C ALA A 39 3.45 -14.30 -18.97
N LEU A 40 3.01 -13.82 -17.80
CA LEU A 40 3.60 -14.18 -16.51
C LEU A 40 3.55 -15.68 -16.26
N ARG A 41 2.41 -16.33 -16.49
CA ARG A 41 2.26 -17.79 -16.35
C ARG A 41 3.18 -18.55 -17.32
N ALA A 42 3.22 -18.14 -18.57
CA ALA A 42 4.03 -18.80 -19.61
C ALA A 42 5.54 -18.70 -19.32
N GLU A 43 5.98 -17.62 -18.67
CA GLU A 43 7.38 -17.35 -18.39
C GLU A 43 7.77 -17.60 -16.93
N ALA A 44 6.88 -18.23 -16.15
CA ALA A 44 7.14 -18.55 -14.75
C ALA A 44 8.48 -19.25 -14.49
N PRO A 45 8.90 -20.26 -15.28
CA PRO A 45 10.20 -20.92 -15.06
C PRO A 45 11.39 -19.95 -15.19
N ALA A 46 11.37 -19.06 -16.18
CA ALA A 46 12.43 -18.07 -16.39
C ALA A 46 12.46 -17.02 -15.26
N ILE A 47 11.28 -16.54 -14.83
CA ILE A 47 11.16 -15.59 -13.73
C ILE A 47 11.66 -16.21 -12.42
N LEU A 48 11.32 -17.47 -12.14
CA LEU A 48 11.78 -18.18 -10.94
C LEU A 48 13.28 -18.41 -10.94
N ALA A 49 13.89 -18.67 -12.11
CA ALA A 49 15.34 -18.82 -12.24
C ALA A 49 16.07 -17.51 -11.91
N GLU A 50 15.58 -16.36 -12.41
CA GLU A 50 16.15 -15.05 -12.09
C GLU A 50 15.93 -14.66 -10.61
N ASN A 51 14.79 -15.06 -10.04
CA ASN A 51 14.53 -14.85 -8.62
C ASN A 51 15.46 -15.69 -7.73
N ALA A 52 15.74 -16.93 -8.11
CA ALA A 52 16.71 -17.75 -7.38
C ALA A 52 18.11 -17.11 -7.38
N ALA A 53 18.53 -16.49 -8.49
CA ALA A 53 19.79 -15.76 -8.57
C ALA A 53 19.80 -14.48 -7.67
N ASP A 54 18.70 -13.75 -7.60
CA ASP A 54 18.55 -12.61 -6.68
C ASP A 54 18.62 -13.07 -5.21
N LEU A 55 17.92 -14.15 -4.85
CA LEU A 55 17.94 -14.72 -3.50
C LEU A 55 19.34 -15.17 -3.08
N GLU A 56 20.07 -15.86 -3.96
CA GLU A 56 21.45 -16.27 -3.67
C GLU A 56 22.37 -15.08 -3.47
N ALA A 57 22.23 -14.03 -4.30
CA ALA A 57 23.02 -12.82 -4.19
C ALA A 57 22.69 -11.99 -2.93
N ALA A 58 21.46 -12.11 -2.39
CA ALA A 58 20.98 -11.38 -1.21
C ALA A 58 21.31 -12.10 0.12
N ARG A 59 21.59 -13.41 0.10
CA ARG A 59 21.89 -14.19 1.32
C ARG A 59 23.03 -13.59 2.12
N GLY A 60 22.81 -13.46 3.44
CA GLY A 60 23.77 -12.86 4.36
C GLY A 60 23.97 -11.36 4.23
N LYS A 61 23.23 -10.68 3.31
CA LYS A 61 23.28 -9.22 3.13
C LYS A 61 21.98 -8.52 3.57
N VAL A 62 20.86 -9.25 3.59
CA VAL A 62 19.57 -8.75 4.04
C VAL A 62 18.99 -9.68 5.11
N SER A 63 18.01 -9.20 5.90
CA SER A 63 17.36 -10.01 6.94
C SER A 63 16.50 -11.14 6.33
N ASP A 64 16.21 -12.18 7.13
CA ASP A 64 15.37 -13.29 6.72
C ASP A 64 13.94 -12.81 6.30
N VAL A 65 13.43 -11.79 6.97
CA VAL A 65 12.16 -11.15 6.61
C VAL A 65 12.22 -10.53 5.21
N MET A 66 13.33 -9.90 4.85
CA MET A 66 13.53 -9.34 3.50
C MET A 66 13.74 -10.46 2.47
N LEU A 67 14.42 -11.55 2.83
CA LEU A 67 14.53 -12.72 1.95
C LEU A 67 13.17 -13.36 1.66
N ASP A 68 12.30 -13.50 2.67
CA ASP A 68 10.92 -13.99 2.43
C ASP A 68 10.12 -13.05 1.51
N ARG A 69 10.26 -11.74 1.69
CA ARG A 69 9.62 -10.75 0.81
C ARG A 69 10.10 -10.81 -0.63
N LEU A 70 11.40 -11.09 -0.83
CA LEU A 70 12.04 -11.20 -2.14
C LEU A 70 11.68 -12.51 -2.84
N ALA A 71 11.43 -13.59 -2.09
CA ALA A 71 11.22 -14.92 -2.63
C ALA A 71 9.94 -15.03 -3.46
N LEU A 72 10.05 -15.61 -4.64
CA LEU A 72 8.94 -16.04 -5.48
C LEU A 72 8.89 -17.57 -5.52
N ASN A 73 7.69 -18.09 -5.72
CA ASN A 73 7.40 -19.49 -6.06
C ASN A 73 6.21 -19.52 -7.02
N GLU A 74 5.86 -20.69 -7.51
CA GLU A 74 4.75 -20.85 -8.47
C GLU A 74 3.43 -20.28 -7.92
N ALA A 75 3.12 -20.51 -6.65
CA ALA A 75 1.89 -19.99 -6.03
C ALA A 75 1.89 -18.47 -5.95
N ARG A 76 3.04 -17.83 -5.62
CA ARG A 76 3.16 -16.36 -5.60
C ARG A 76 3.06 -15.78 -7.01
N LEU A 77 3.64 -16.42 -8.03
CA LEU A 77 3.50 -16.00 -9.43
C LEU A 77 2.07 -16.16 -9.94
N GLU A 78 1.40 -17.26 -9.60
CA GLU A 78 -0.02 -17.41 -9.93
C GLU A 78 -0.87 -16.35 -9.25
N GLY A 79 -0.58 -16.01 -7.97
CA GLY A 79 -1.21 -14.89 -7.26
C GLY A 79 -1.02 -13.56 -7.98
N MET A 80 0.18 -13.28 -8.54
CA MET A 80 0.44 -12.07 -9.32
C MET A 80 -0.40 -12.04 -10.61
N ALA A 81 -0.49 -13.16 -11.33
CA ALA A 81 -1.31 -13.25 -12.55
C ALA A 81 -2.81 -13.09 -12.24
N ALA A 82 -3.30 -13.76 -11.19
CA ALA A 82 -4.68 -13.61 -10.71
C ALA A 82 -4.98 -12.18 -10.25
N GLY A 83 -4.03 -11.49 -9.62
CA GLY A 83 -4.14 -10.08 -9.24
C GLY A 83 -4.34 -9.17 -10.46
N ILE A 84 -3.59 -9.39 -11.55
CA ILE A 84 -3.78 -8.66 -12.82
C ILE A 84 -5.20 -8.91 -13.39
N GLU A 85 -5.67 -10.15 -13.36
CA GLU A 85 -7.01 -10.51 -13.83
C GLU A 85 -8.11 -9.89 -12.96
N ALA A 86 -7.92 -9.85 -11.64
CA ALA A 86 -8.82 -9.16 -10.72
C ALA A 86 -8.90 -7.66 -11.03
N VAL A 87 -7.77 -7.00 -11.28
CA VAL A 87 -7.73 -5.58 -11.71
C VAL A 87 -8.44 -5.40 -13.06
N ALA A 88 -8.27 -6.32 -14.02
CA ALA A 88 -8.95 -6.25 -15.31
C ALA A 88 -10.47 -6.30 -15.16
N ALA A 89 -11.00 -7.06 -14.19
CA ALA A 89 -12.43 -7.20 -13.91
C ALA A 89 -13.04 -5.96 -13.23
N LEU A 90 -12.24 -5.11 -12.59
CA LEU A 90 -12.73 -3.89 -11.94
C LEU A 90 -13.30 -2.88 -12.94
N PRO A 91 -14.27 -2.05 -12.52
CA PRO A 91 -14.74 -0.92 -13.32
C PRO A 91 -13.60 0.01 -13.73
N ASP A 92 -13.64 0.47 -14.98
CA ASP A 92 -12.65 1.43 -15.48
C ASP A 92 -12.80 2.77 -14.75
N PRO A 93 -11.75 3.31 -14.12
CA PRO A 93 -11.84 4.57 -13.43
C PRO A 93 -11.78 5.78 -14.38
N VAL A 94 -11.37 5.59 -15.65
CA VAL A 94 -11.17 6.68 -16.62
C VAL A 94 -12.46 7.07 -17.30
N GLY A 95 -12.71 8.36 -17.42
CA GLY A 95 -13.87 8.90 -18.14
C GLY A 95 -15.18 8.94 -17.33
N ARG A 96 -15.15 8.59 -16.05
CA ARG A 96 -16.33 8.64 -15.17
C ARG A 96 -16.73 10.09 -14.88
N THR A 97 -18.02 10.38 -14.93
CA THR A 97 -18.56 11.64 -14.41
C THR A 97 -18.54 11.61 -12.89
N LEU A 98 -17.75 12.49 -12.29
CA LEU A 98 -17.62 12.62 -10.82
C LEU A 98 -18.65 13.60 -10.27
N ASP A 99 -18.96 14.65 -11.04
CA ASP A 99 -19.95 15.68 -10.72
C ASP A 99 -20.40 16.39 -12.00
N GLU A 100 -21.64 16.85 -12.04
CA GLU A 100 -22.18 17.57 -13.19
C GLU A 100 -23.28 18.53 -12.75
N PHE A 101 -23.24 19.75 -13.29
CA PHE A 101 -24.31 20.72 -13.12
C PHE A 101 -24.45 21.64 -14.34
N VAL A 102 -25.65 22.23 -14.50
CA VAL A 102 -25.93 23.21 -15.52
C VAL A 102 -26.16 24.55 -14.86
N ARG A 103 -25.45 25.58 -15.33
CA ARG A 103 -25.62 26.95 -14.85
C ARG A 103 -26.94 27.55 -15.34
N PRO A 104 -27.46 28.62 -14.69
CA PRO A 104 -28.69 29.30 -15.16
C PRO A 104 -28.63 29.84 -16.61
N ASP A 105 -27.41 30.12 -17.11
CA ASP A 105 -27.17 30.55 -18.51
C ASP A 105 -27.06 29.38 -19.50
N GLY A 106 -27.30 28.12 -19.03
CA GLY A 106 -27.28 26.93 -19.87
C GLY A 106 -25.89 26.33 -20.08
N LEU A 107 -24.82 26.87 -19.48
CA LEU A 107 -23.48 26.31 -19.56
C LEU A 107 -23.42 25.03 -18.72
N ARG A 108 -23.12 23.87 -19.35
CA ARG A 108 -22.99 22.59 -18.71
C ARG A 108 -21.53 22.39 -18.27
N ILE A 109 -21.31 22.06 -16.99
CA ILE A 109 -20.00 21.81 -16.41
C ILE A 109 -19.98 20.39 -15.88
N CYS A 110 -19.11 19.55 -16.43
CA CYS A 110 -18.93 18.16 -16.05
C CYS A 110 -17.51 17.97 -15.49
N LYS A 111 -17.37 17.45 -14.27
CA LYS A 111 -16.12 17.01 -13.69
C LYS A 111 -15.90 15.54 -14.05
N ARG A 112 -14.88 15.23 -14.84
CA ARG A 112 -14.62 13.90 -15.37
C ARG A 112 -13.27 13.38 -14.92
N SER A 113 -13.18 12.09 -14.52
CA SER A 113 -11.93 11.44 -14.17
C SER A 113 -11.03 11.23 -15.39
N VAL A 114 -9.74 11.45 -15.21
CA VAL A 114 -8.69 11.27 -16.23
C VAL A 114 -7.45 10.63 -15.60
N PRO A 115 -6.58 9.95 -16.39
CA PRO A 115 -5.31 9.44 -15.88
C PRO A 115 -4.43 10.55 -15.29
N MET A 116 -3.55 10.20 -14.34
CA MET A 116 -2.47 11.09 -13.90
C MET A 116 -1.46 11.35 -15.01
N GLY A 117 -1.08 10.31 -15.76
CA GLY A 117 -0.08 10.37 -16.83
C GLY A 117 1.00 9.30 -16.66
N VAL A 118 2.24 9.71 -16.35
CA VAL A 118 3.36 8.82 -16.08
C VAL A 118 3.52 8.66 -14.56
N ILE A 119 3.39 7.44 -14.05
CA ILE A 119 3.54 7.10 -12.65
C ILE A 119 4.87 6.38 -12.45
N ALA A 120 5.75 6.95 -11.63
CA ALA A 120 7.00 6.31 -11.22
C ALA A 120 6.82 5.62 -9.86
N ILE A 121 7.30 4.38 -9.75
CA ILE A 121 7.28 3.61 -8.52
C ILE A 121 8.70 3.20 -8.17
N ILE A 122 9.18 3.65 -6.99
CA ILE A 122 10.47 3.23 -6.42
C ILE A 122 10.17 2.23 -5.29
N TYR A 123 10.66 0.98 -5.41
CA TYR A 123 10.35 -0.06 -4.45
C TYR A 123 11.56 -0.94 -4.11
N GLU A 124 11.48 -1.62 -2.96
CA GLU A 124 12.55 -2.45 -2.40
C GLU A 124 12.04 -3.87 -2.15
N SER A 125 12.86 -4.88 -2.46
CA SER A 125 12.71 -6.31 -2.06
C SER A 125 11.32 -6.94 -2.23
N ARG A 126 10.54 -6.47 -3.23
CA ARG A 126 9.15 -6.92 -3.45
C ARG A 126 8.87 -7.12 -4.96
N PRO A 127 9.29 -8.25 -5.55
CA PRO A 127 9.09 -8.49 -6.99
C PRO A 127 7.62 -8.40 -7.46
N ASN A 128 6.65 -8.76 -6.60
CA ASN A 128 5.22 -8.67 -6.91
C ASN A 128 4.77 -7.22 -7.20
N VAL A 129 5.39 -6.22 -6.59
CA VAL A 129 5.06 -4.81 -6.86
C VAL A 129 5.21 -4.48 -8.35
N THR A 130 6.11 -5.16 -9.05
CA THR A 130 6.30 -4.98 -10.51
C THR A 130 5.00 -5.24 -11.29
N SER A 131 4.30 -6.34 -11.00
CA SER A 131 3.05 -6.70 -11.67
C SER A 131 1.86 -5.87 -11.19
N ASP A 132 1.78 -5.66 -9.87
CA ASP A 132 0.66 -4.93 -9.27
C ASP A 132 0.64 -3.48 -9.76
N ALA A 133 1.81 -2.83 -9.75
CA ALA A 133 1.99 -1.47 -10.23
C ALA A 133 1.69 -1.34 -11.73
N ALA A 134 2.19 -2.26 -12.56
CA ALA A 134 1.93 -2.25 -13.99
C ALA A 134 0.44 -2.44 -14.30
N ALA A 135 -0.24 -3.36 -13.61
CA ALA A 135 -1.66 -3.62 -13.81
C ALA A 135 -2.53 -2.41 -13.43
N LEU A 136 -2.31 -1.85 -12.25
CA LEU A 136 -3.06 -0.69 -11.75
C LEU A 136 -2.81 0.54 -12.61
N ALA A 137 -1.56 0.81 -13.02
CA ALA A 137 -1.22 1.92 -13.90
C ALA A 137 -1.93 1.76 -15.27
N LEU A 138 -1.82 0.61 -15.92
CA LEU A 138 -2.46 0.37 -17.21
C LEU A 138 -3.97 0.48 -17.14
N LYS A 139 -4.62 -0.13 -16.14
CA LYS A 139 -6.09 -0.08 -15.98
C LYS A 139 -6.58 1.34 -15.75
N SER A 140 -5.85 2.14 -14.96
CA SER A 140 -6.16 3.56 -14.72
C SER A 140 -5.70 4.50 -15.85
N GLY A 141 -5.22 3.93 -16.97
CA GLY A 141 -4.86 4.70 -18.18
C GLY A 141 -3.51 5.41 -18.09
N ASN A 142 -2.65 4.99 -17.17
CA ASN A 142 -1.33 5.57 -16.92
C ASN A 142 -0.22 4.72 -17.56
N VAL A 143 0.95 5.33 -17.71
CA VAL A 143 2.21 4.67 -18.01
C VAL A 143 2.96 4.41 -16.70
N CYS A 144 3.58 3.24 -16.58
CA CYS A 144 4.32 2.83 -15.41
C CYS A 144 5.84 2.91 -15.65
N VAL A 145 6.57 3.57 -14.74
CA VAL A 145 8.04 3.57 -14.69
C VAL A 145 8.46 2.99 -13.35
N LEU A 146 9.06 1.81 -13.40
CA LEU A 146 9.45 1.01 -12.26
C LEU A 146 10.92 1.21 -11.94
N ARG A 147 11.27 1.29 -10.66
CA ARG A 147 12.65 1.24 -10.19
C ARG A 147 12.72 0.42 -8.91
N THR A 148 13.42 -0.71 -8.96
CA THR A 148 13.59 -1.63 -7.82
C THR A 148 14.98 -1.50 -7.18
N GLY A 149 15.13 -1.99 -5.96
CA GLY A 149 16.44 -2.20 -5.35
C GLY A 149 17.30 -3.21 -6.12
N ARG A 150 18.62 -3.14 -5.91
CA ARG A 150 19.56 -4.04 -6.59
C ARG A 150 19.29 -5.51 -6.32
N GLU A 151 18.81 -5.81 -5.11
CA GLU A 151 18.54 -7.16 -4.61
C GLU A 151 17.36 -7.85 -5.32
N ALA A 152 16.49 -7.09 -6.01
CA ALA A 152 15.31 -7.63 -6.70
C ALA A 152 15.34 -7.34 -8.21
N TYR A 153 16.45 -6.83 -8.74
CA TYR A 153 16.51 -6.31 -10.10
C TYR A 153 16.29 -7.40 -11.16
N ARG A 154 16.91 -8.56 -11.03
CA ARG A 154 16.78 -9.64 -12.01
C ARG A 154 15.35 -10.14 -12.10
N SER A 155 14.73 -10.37 -10.95
CA SER A 155 13.32 -10.75 -10.85
C SER A 155 12.41 -9.70 -11.49
N ALA A 156 12.59 -8.43 -11.16
CA ALA A 156 11.80 -7.33 -11.72
C ALA A 156 12.00 -7.18 -13.24
N ALA A 157 13.23 -7.37 -13.74
CA ALA A 157 13.53 -7.33 -15.17
C ALA A 157 12.83 -8.47 -15.93
N ALA A 158 12.87 -9.70 -15.42
CA ALA A 158 12.19 -10.83 -16.01
C ALA A 158 10.66 -10.65 -16.03
N ILE A 159 10.08 -10.18 -14.90
CA ILE A 159 8.65 -9.87 -14.81
C ILE A 159 8.28 -8.77 -15.80
N THR A 160 9.01 -7.65 -15.81
CA THR A 160 8.77 -6.53 -16.74
C THR A 160 8.83 -6.99 -18.20
N ALA A 161 9.82 -7.83 -18.56
CA ALA A 161 9.93 -8.38 -19.90
C ALA A 161 8.72 -9.24 -20.29
N ALA A 162 8.20 -10.07 -19.38
CA ALA A 162 7.00 -10.85 -19.59
C ALA A 162 5.77 -9.95 -19.79
N LEU A 163 5.59 -8.92 -18.97
CA LEU A 163 4.48 -7.96 -19.09
C LEU A 163 4.52 -7.20 -20.42
N ARG A 164 5.71 -6.74 -20.84
CA ARG A 164 5.93 -6.05 -22.14
C ARG A 164 5.56 -6.95 -23.32
N ARG A 165 5.94 -8.24 -23.29
CA ARG A 165 5.51 -9.22 -24.33
C ARG A 165 4.00 -9.40 -24.35
N GLY A 166 3.34 -9.37 -23.17
CA GLY A 166 1.88 -9.37 -23.08
C GLY A 166 1.25 -8.17 -23.80
N LEU A 167 1.80 -6.98 -23.62
CA LEU A 167 1.37 -5.76 -24.33
C LEU A 167 1.55 -5.90 -25.86
N GLU A 168 2.72 -6.32 -26.31
CA GLU A 168 3.05 -6.49 -27.74
C GLU A 168 2.09 -7.46 -28.44
N ARG A 169 1.71 -8.56 -27.78
CA ARG A 169 0.73 -9.53 -28.31
C ARG A 169 -0.64 -8.92 -28.59
N THR A 170 -0.96 -7.80 -27.95
CA THR A 170 -2.22 -7.07 -28.15
C THR A 170 -2.07 -5.85 -29.06
N GLY A 171 -0.88 -5.64 -29.63
CA GLY A 171 -0.57 -4.48 -30.49
C GLY A 171 -0.34 -3.17 -29.73
N LEU A 172 -0.20 -3.23 -28.41
CA LEU A 172 0.15 -2.07 -27.61
C LEU A 172 1.67 -1.89 -27.52
N THR A 173 2.12 -0.64 -27.38
CA THR A 173 3.53 -0.37 -27.17
C THR A 173 4.00 -0.95 -25.83
N PRO A 174 5.16 -1.65 -25.80
CA PRO A 174 5.74 -2.11 -24.55
C PRO A 174 6.17 -0.98 -23.62
N ASP A 175 6.32 0.23 -24.12
CA ASP A 175 6.73 1.41 -23.32
C ASP A 175 5.62 1.92 -22.38
N LEU A 176 4.47 1.24 -22.31
CA LEU A 176 3.48 1.43 -21.24
C LEU A 176 3.96 0.90 -19.88
N VAL A 177 4.95 -0.04 -19.89
CA VAL A 177 5.59 -0.56 -18.68
C VAL A 177 7.10 -0.50 -18.86
N ASN A 178 7.76 0.28 -18.04
CA ASN A 178 9.20 0.56 -18.11
C ASN A 178 9.89 0.18 -16.81
N LEU A 179 11.15 -0.28 -16.89
CA LEU A 179 12.01 -0.52 -15.73
C LEU A 179 13.31 0.27 -15.89
N VAL A 180 13.66 1.04 -14.85
CA VAL A 180 14.94 1.75 -14.79
C VAL A 180 16.04 0.74 -14.47
N GLU A 181 17.08 0.70 -15.31
CA GLU A 181 18.19 -0.25 -15.21
C GLU A 181 19.24 0.18 -14.18
N ASP A 182 19.32 1.49 -13.90
CA ASP A 182 20.20 2.02 -12.84
C ASP A 182 19.60 1.78 -11.46
N THR A 183 20.13 0.79 -10.76
CA THR A 183 19.75 0.45 -9.38
C THR A 183 20.52 1.24 -8.32
N SER A 184 21.35 2.21 -8.68
CA SER A 184 22.07 3.09 -7.77
C SER A 184 21.14 4.14 -7.15
N HIS A 185 21.62 4.84 -6.12
CA HIS A 185 20.92 6.00 -5.56
C HIS A 185 20.72 7.12 -6.61
N ALA A 186 21.62 7.25 -7.60
CA ALA A 186 21.49 8.22 -8.68
C ALA A 186 20.27 7.92 -9.56
N GLY A 187 20.01 6.63 -9.89
CA GLY A 187 18.81 6.22 -10.62
C GLY A 187 17.50 6.53 -9.86
N ALA A 188 17.49 6.39 -8.53
CA ALA A 188 16.33 6.80 -7.73
C ALA A 188 16.15 8.33 -7.71
N ALA A 189 17.25 9.09 -7.52
CA ALA A 189 17.23 10.55 -7.52
C ALA A 189 16.77 11.11 -8.88
N ALA A 190 17.16 10.47 -9.98
CA ALA A 190 16.73 10.86 -11.33
C ALA A 190 15.19 10.77 -11.48
N LEU A 191 14.54 9.75 -10.89
CA LEU A 191 13.08 9.68 -10.89
C LEU A 191 12.43 10.71 -9.95
N MET A 192 13.01 10.95 -8.78
CA MET A 192 12.51 11.95 -7.82
C MET A 192 12.47 13.37 -8.41
N THR A 193 13.39 13.65 -9.34
CA THR A 193 13.55 14.98 -9.95
C THR A 193 13.13 15.05 -11.42
N ALA A 194 12.45 14.01 -11.94
CA ALA A 194 12.05 13.90 -13.35
C ALA A 194 10.86 14.81 -13.72
N THR A 195 10.91 16.07 -13.32
CA THR A 195 9.87 17.07 -13.63
C THR A 195 9.66 17.20 -15.15
N GLY A 196 8.39 17.19 -15.57
CA GLY A 196 8.01 17.20 -16.99
C GLY A 196 7.92 15.82 -17.64
N TYR A 197 8.51 14.78 -17.05
CA TYR A 197 8.40 13.39 -17.49
C TYR A 197 7.48 12.58 -16.57
N VAL A 198 7.68 12.68 -15.27
CA VAL A 198 6.89 11.96 -14.24
C VAL A 198 5.83 12.89 -13.68
N ASP A 199 4.59 12.42 -13.65
CA ASP A 199 3.43 13.16 -13.14
C ASP A 199 3.12 12.79 -11.67
N LEU A 200 3.50 11.59 -11.24
CA LEU A 200 3.33 11.09 -9.88
C LEU A 200 4.42 10.09 -9.49
N LEU A 201 5.00 10.25 -8.29
CA LEU A 201 5.95 9.32 -7.68
C LEU A 201 5.32 8.59 -6.49
N ILE A 202 5.51 7.27 -6.39
CA ILE A 202 5.03 6.45 -5.27
C ILE A 202 6.21 5.63 -4.73
N PRO A 203 6.79 5.96 -3.56
CA PRO A 203 7.80 5.14 -2.91
C PRO A 203 7.16 3.94 -2.18
N ARG A 204 7.80 2.77 -2.25
CA ARG A 204 7.39 1.50 -1.63
C ARG A 204 8.57 0.81 -0.95
N GLY A 205 8.98 1.27 0.20
CA GLY A 205 10.14 0.73 0.92
C GLY A 205 10.18 1.14 2.37
N GLY A 206 11.35 1.02 2.98
CA GLY A 206 11.57 1.42 4.36
C GLY A 206 11.50 2.94 4.57
N ALA A 207 11.45 3.35 5.85
CA ALA A 207 11.34 4.77 6.25
C ALA A 207 12.42 5.67 5.61
N GLY A 208 13.62 5.13 5.37
CA GLY A 208 14.71 5.87 4.70
C GLY A 208 14.39 6.28 3.25
N LEU A 209 13.83 5.36 2.46
CA LEU A 209 13.40 5.66 1.09
C LEU A 209 12.25 6.67 1.08
N ILE A 210 11.25 6.46 1.92
CA ILE A 210 10.08 7.35 2.02
C ILE A 210 10.55 8.77 2.38
N ARG A 211 11.41 8.91 3.40
CA ARG A 211 11.98 10.19 3.80
C ARG A 211 12.76 10.85 2.67
N ALA A 212 13.62 10.10 1.98
CA ALA A 212 14.38 10.63 0.84
C ALA A 212 13.45 11.16 -0.28
N CYS A 213 12.35 10.45 -0.58
CA CYS A 213 11.38 10.94 -1.56
C CYS A 213 10.67 12.21 -1.08
N VAL A 214 10.29 12.29 0.21
CA VAL A 214 9.63 13.47 0.78
C VAL A 214 10.52 14.70 0.76
N GLU A 215 11.81 14.53 1.09
CA GLU A 215 12.77 15.63 1.22
C GLU A 215 13.34 16.09 -0.12
N HIS A 216 13.43 15.19 -1.11
CA HIS A 216 14.19 15.48 -2.34
C HIS A 216 13.36 15.41 -3.62
N ALA A 217 12.13 14.88 -3.62
CA ALA A 217 11.33 14.84 -4.83
C ALA A 217 10.84 16.23 -5.23
N THR A 218 11.07 16.60 -6.50
CA THR A 218 10.49 17.78 -7.14
C THR A 218 9.24 17.44 -7.95
N VAL A 219 8.95 16.14 -8.14
CA VAL A 219 7.70 15.64 -8.70
C VAL A 219 6.70 15.36 -7.58
N PRO A 220 5.37 15.49 -7.83
CA PRO A 220 4.35 15.13 -6.85
C PRO A 220 4.55 13.71 -6.33
N CYS A 221 4.49 13.52 -4.99
CA CYS A 221 4.74 12.24 -4.35
C CYS A 221 3.58 11.85 -3.44
N ILE A 222 3.08 10.61 -3.58
CA ILE A 222 2.17 10.00 -2.60
C ILE A 222 2.99 9.11 -1.68
N GLN A 223 3.06 9.49 -0.40
CA GLN A 223 3.81 8.75 0.60
C GLN A 223 3.03 7.51 1.03
N THR A 224 3.68 6.34 1.02
CA THR A 224 3.20 5.18 1.75
C THR A 224 3.75 5.24 3.17
N GLY A 225 2.89 5.00 4.17
CA GLY A 225 3.27 5.16 5.58
C GLY A 225 3.87 3.91 6.21
N THR A 226 4.62 4.10 7.30
CA THR A 226 4.85 3.09 8.34
C THR A 226 3.57 2.93 9.16
N GLY A 227 3.35 1.77 9.77
CA GLY A 227 2.11 1.46 10.48
C GLY A 227 2.32 1.22 11.97
N ILE A 228 2.22 2.26 12.82
CA ILE A 228 2.07 2.05 14.27
C ILE A 228 0.56 1.94 14.57
N CYS A 229 -0.02 0.80 14.19
CA CYS A 229 -1.46 0.58 14.32
C CYS A 229 -1.87 0.28 15.76
N HIS A 230 -2.96 0.89 16.22
CA HIS A 230 -3.48 0.72 17.57
C HIS A 230 -4.78 -0.09 17.59
N VAL A 231 -4.93 -0.92 18.62
CA VAL A 231 -6.22 -1.52 18.96
C VAL A 231 -6.58 -1.09 20.38
N TYR A 232 -7.74 -0.45 20.53
CA TYR A 232 -8.28 -0.07 21.83
C TYR A 232 -9.41 -1.03 22.24
N VAL A 233 -9.29 -1.63 23.45
CA VAL A 233 -10.32 -2.48 24.04
C VAL A 233 -11.04 -1.68 25.11
N ASP A 234 -12.31 -1.35 24.79
CA ASP A 234 -13.19 -0.52 25.60
C ASP A 234 -13.76 -1.30 26.81
N GLU A 235 -14.28 -0.60 27.82
CA GLU A 235 -14.85 -1.23 29.02
C GLU A 235 -16.02 -2.20 28.72
N SER A 236 -16.79 -1.91 27.67
CA SER A 236 -17.92 -2.70 27.24
C SER A 236 -17.55 -3.85 26.26
N ALA A 237 -16.26 -4.03 25.96
CA ALA A 237 -15.83 -5.00 24.97
C ALA A 237 -16.20 -6.45 25.33
N ASP A 238 -16.57 -7.22 24.31
CA ASP A 238 -16.50 -8.68 24.39
C ASP A 238 -15.03 -9.10 24.42
N LEU A 239 -14.59 -9.72 25.52
CA LEU A 239 -13.18 -10.01 25.75
C LEU A 239 -12.66 -11.15 24.85
N ASP A 240 -13.48 -12.11 24.47
CA ASP A 240 -13.08 -13.19 23.58
C ASP A 240 -12.89 -12.67 22.16
N MET A 241 -13.83 -11.83 21.68
CA MET A 241 -13.69 -11.09 20.42
C MET A 241 -12.40 -10.23 20.42
N ALA A 242 -12.13 -9.53 21.53
CA ALA A 242 -10.93 -8.70 21.65
C ALA A 242 -9.65 -9.52 21.56
N LEU A 243 -9.62 -10.72 22.18
CA LEU A 243 -8.48 -11.65 22.08
C LEU A 243 -8.27 -12.14 20.65
N ASP A 244 -9.34 -12.55 19.97
CA ASP A 244 -9.26 -13.05 18.58
C ASP A 244 -8.78 -11.95 17.62
N ILE A 245 -9.30 -10.72 17.77
CA ILE A 245 -8.86 -9.56 16.99
C ILE A 245 -7.37 -9.27 17.25
N MET A 246 -6.93 -9.26 18.51
CA MET A 246 -5.54 -8.98 18.86
C MET A 246 -4.57 -10.06 18.36
N GLU A 247 -4.92 -11.33 18.53
CA GLU A 247 -4.12 -12.43 18.00
C GLU A 247 -3.97 -12.32 16.48
N ASN A 248 -5.08 -12.12 15.76
CA ASN A 248 -5.04 -11.92 14.32
C ASN A 248 -4.24 -10.68 13.93
N ALA A 249 -4.52 -9.54 14.57
CA ALA A 249 -3.89 -8.27 14.22
C ALA A 249 -2.36 -8.27 14.45
N LYS A 250 -1.87 -9.02 15.45
CA LYS A 250 -0.42 -9.07 15.76
C LYS A 250 0.30 -10.26 15.15
N THR A 251 -0.34 -11.45 15.09
CA THR A 251 0.41 -12.68 14.82
C THR A 251 0.23 -13.25 13.43
N SER A 252 -0.83 -12.87 12.70
CA SER A 252 -1.08 -13.41 11.35
C SER A 252 0.03 -13.06 10.36
N ARG A 253 0.58 -11.84 10.43
CA ARG A 253 1.76 -11.38 9.66
C ARG A 253 2.33 -10.12 10.30
N PRO A 254 3.24 -10.21 11.26
CA PRO A 254 3.71 -9.06 12.03
C PRO A 254 4.55 -8.07 11.20
N SER A 255 5.13 -8.51 10.07
CA SER A 255 6.05 -7.72 9.24
C SER A 255 5.38 -6.81 8.21
N VAL A 256 4.10 -6.47 8.39
CA VAL A 256 3.34 -5.58 7.50
C VAL A 256 2.79 -4.37 8.26
N CYS A 257 2.62 -3.25 7.55
CA CYS A 257 2.26 -1.95 8.14
C CYS A 257 0.87 -1.89 8.79
N ASN A 258 -0.05 -2.82 8.48
CA ASN A 258 -1.37 -2.91 9.09
C ASN A 258 -1.44 -3.89 10.27
N ALA A 259 -0.31 -4.50 10.69
CA ALA A 259 -0.24 -5.28 11.93
C ALA A 259 -0.35 -4.36 13.15
N ALA A 260 -1.01 -4.82 14.21
CA ALA A 260 -1.07 -4.06 15.44
C ALA A 260 0.31 -3.95 16.10
N GLU A 261 0.70 -2.74 16.47
CA GLU A 261 1.92 -2.46 17.22
C GLU A 261 1.63 -2.02 18.65
N VAL A 262 0.43 -1.45 18.87
CA VAL A 262 0.00 -0.94 20.17
C VAL A 262 -1.37 -1.48 20.55
N LEU A 263 -1.49 -1.97 21.78
CA LEU A 263 -2.75 -2.29 22.44
C LEU A 263 -3.01 -1.29 23.56
N LEU A 264 -4.18 -0.68 23.52
CA LEU A 264 -4.69 0.14 24.62
C LEU A 264 -5.87 -0.57 25.28
N VAL A 265 -5.89 -0.61 26.61
CA VAL A 265 -6.96 -1.29 27.37
C VAL A 265 -7.60 -0.30 28.34
N HIS A 266 -8.94 -0.30 28.35
CA HIS A 266 -9.69 0.49 29.36
C HIS A 266 -9.35 0.02 30.77
N ARG A 267 -9.06 0.96 31.69
CA ARG A 267 -8.61 0.66 33.05
C ARG A 267 -9.53 -0.28 33.83
N ALA A 268 -10.84 -0.22 33.62
CA ALA A 268 -11.81 -1.02 34.36
C ALA A 268 -11.71 -2.53 34.04
N ILE A 269 -11.35 -2.87 32.79
CA ILE A 269 -11.24 -4.27 32.34
C ILE A 269 -9.80 -4.77 32.29
N ALA A 270 -8.81 -3.89 32.37
CA ALA A 270 -7.39 -4.26 32.27
C ALA A 270 -6.98 -5.37 33.26
N PRO A 271 -7.41 -5.39 34.55
CA PRO A 271 -7.06 -6.47 35.48
C PRO A 271 -7.57 -7.85 35.06
N ARG A 272 -8.67 -7.89 34.28
CA ARG A 272 -9.25 -9.14 33.76
C ARG A 272 -8.68 -9.49 32.40
N PHE A 273 -8.61 -8.53 31.48
CA PHE A 273 -8.24 -8.76 30.09
C PHE A 273 -6.76 -9.04 29.89
N LEU A 274 -5.85 -8.28 30.54
CA LEU A 274 -4.41 -8.43 30.33
C LEU A 274 -3.85 -9.81 30.69
N PRO A 275 -4.25 -10.47 31.80
CA PRO A 275 -3.84 -11.85 32.07
C PRO A 275 -4.33 -12.85 31.01
N MET A 276 -5.55 -12.67 30.47
CA MET A 276 -6.09 -13.50 29.38
C MET A 276 -5.25 -13.31 28.10
N LEU A 277 -4.93 -12.07 27.75
CA LEU A 277 -4.08 -11.74 26.61
C LEU A 277 -2.66 -12.35 26.76
N GLN A 278 -2.04 -12.19 27.92
CA GLN A 278 -0.72 -12.78 28.20
C GLN A 278 -0.74 -14.29 28.03
N LYS A 279 -1.77 -14.97 28.55
CA LYS A 279 -1.92 -16.42 28.36
C LYS A 279 -2.05 -16.78 26.88
N ARG A 280 -2.87 -16.03 26.12
CA ARG A 280 -3.14 -16.27 24.69
C ARG A 280 -1.91 -16.02 23.81
N LEU A 281 -1.22 -14.88 24.01
CA LEU A 281 -0.14 -14.43 23.10
C LEU A 281 1.26 -14.84 23.57
N CYS A 282 1.48 -15.04 24.87
CA CYS A 282 2.81 -15.31 25.42
C CYS A 282 2.92 -16.69 26.09
N GLY A 283 1.78 -17.41 26.22
CA GLY A 283 1.73 -18.72 26.86
C GLY A 283 2.39 -19.82 26.04
N PRO A 284 2.59 -21.01 26.65
CA PRO A 284 3.26 -22.13 25.97
C PRO A 284 2.48 -22.69 24.77
N GLU A 285 1.19 -22.39 24.67
CA GLU A 285 0.32 -22.80 23.57
C GLU A 285 0.28 -21.74 22.43
N ALA A 286 0.91 -20.58 22.61
CA ALA A 286 0.96 -19.56 21.58
C ALA A 286 1.78 -20.06 20.38
N LYS A 287 1.16 -20.06 19.19
CA LYS A 287 1.83 -20.48 17.95
C LYS A 287 3.06 -19.60 17.64
N HIS A 288 2.94 -18.33 17.96
CA HIS A 288 3.99 -17.32 17.78
C HIS A 288 4.04 -16.47 19.05
N PRO A 289 4.90 -16.80 20.03
CA PRO A 289 4.98 -16.05 21.28
C PRO A 289 5.30 -14.57 21.03
N VAL A 290 4.50 -13.68 21.64
CA VAL A 290 4.62 -12.23 21.52
C VAL A 290 5.30 -11.67 22.78
N ARG A 291 6.31 -10.82 22.59
CA ARG A 291 6.91 -10.05 23.67
C ARG A 291 6.05 -8.81 23.95
N LEU A 292 5.59 -8.64 25.19
CA LEU A 292 4.86 -7.46 25.61
C LEU A 292 5.80 -6.39 26.14
N ARG A 293 5.61 -5.14 25.70
CA ARG A 293 6.28 -3.95 26.21
C ARG A 293 5.22 -3.06 26.89
N CYS A 294 5.17 -3.11 28.22
CA CYS A 294 4.06 -2.58 28.98
C CYS A 294 4.37 -1.22 29.61
N ASP A 295 3.34 -0.34 29.67
CA ASP A 295 3.39 0.83 30.55
C ASP A 295 3.38 0.41 32.03
N GLY A 296 3.57 1.37 32.94
CA GLY A 296 3.64 1.08 34.37
C GLY A 296 2.37 0.44 34.93
N LYS A 297 1.16 0.78 34.39
CA LYS A 297 -0.12 0.22 34.85
C LYS A 297 -0.31 -1.21 34.36
N ALA A 298 -0.06 -1.47 33.07
CA ALA A 298 -0.14 -2.80 32.50
C ALA A 298 0.92 -3.76 33.12
N ALA A 299 2.14 -3.27 33.31
CA ALA A 299 3.24 -4.01 33.91
C ALA A 299 2.92 -4.43 35.36
N ALA A 300 2.33 -3.54 36.15
CA ALA A 300 1.90 -3.86 37.51
C ALA A 300 0.81 -4.94 37.55
N ILE A 301 -0.14 -4.95 36.61
CA ILE A 301 -1.19 -5.97 36.51
C ILE A 301 -0.59 -7.33 36.14
N LEU A 302 0.39 -7.34 35.22
CA LEU A 302 1.00 -8.58 34.72
C LEU A 302 2.17 -9.08 35.56
N GLY A 303 2.61 -8.33 36.58
CA GLY A 303 3.75 -8.69 37.43
C GLY A 303 5.10 -8.69 36.70
N ILE A 304 5.26 -7.82 35.69
CA ILE A 304 6.50 -7.68 34.91
C ILE A 304 7.10 -6.27 35.08
N ALA A 305 8.35 -6.09 34.66
CA ALA A 305 8.96 -4.76 34.64
C ALA A 305 8.36 -3.89 33.53
N PRO A 306 8.12 -2.59 33.77
CA PRO A 306 7.66 -1.67 32.71
C PRO A 306 8.77 -1.45 31.67
N ASP A 307 8.38 -1.46 30.41
CA ASP A 307 9.26 -1.22 29.25
C ASP A 307 8.43 -0.58 28.12
N PRO A 308 7.81 0.62 28.33
CA PRO A 308 6.92 1.22 27.34
C PRO A 308 7.68 1.71 26.10
N GLU A 309 7.12 1.43 24.92
CA GLU A 309 7.61 1.94 23.66
C GLU A 309 6.45 2.03 22.67
N PHE A 310 5.93 3.23 22.42
CA PHE A 310 4.73 3.45 21.62
C PHE A 310 5.00 4.08 20.25
N ASP A 311 6.25 4.51 19.99
CA ASP A 311 6.63 5.24 18.79
C ASP A 311 7.41 4.37 17.77
N THR A 312 7.39 3.03 17.97
CA THR A 312 8.14 2.09 17.13
C THR A 312 7.23 1.15 16.36
N GLU A 313 7.41 1.08 15.04
CA GLU A 313 6.91 0.01 14.19
C GLU A 313 7.85 -1.19 14.33
N PHE A 314 7.49 -2.17 15.17
CA PHE A 314 8.38 -3.30 15.49
C PHE A 314 8.56 -4.26 14.31
N LEU A 315 7.52 -4.45 13.51
CA LEU A 315 7.50 -5.42 12.39
C LEU A 315 7.85 -6.86 12.82
N ASP A 316 7.63 -7.19 14.08
CA ASP A 316 7.99 -8.44 14.74
C ASP A 316 6.92 -8.83 15.76
N TYR A 317 7.06 -9.99 16.39
CA TYR A 317 6.21 -10.47 17.48
C TYR A 317 6.47 -9.68 18.79
N VAL A 318 6.36 -8.37 18.71
CA VAL A 318 6.46 -7.41 19.83
C VAL A 318 5.22 -6.53 19.83
N LEU A 319 4.62 -6.30 21.00
CA LEU A 319 3.41 -5.52 21.18
C LEU A 319 3.57 -4.56 22.36
N ALA A 320 3.41 -3.26 22.11
CA ALA A 320 3.32 -2.27 23.17
C ALA A 320 1.91 -2.33 23.81
N VAL A 321 1.86 -2.23 25.15
CA VAL A 321 0.59 -2.33 25.89
C VAL A 321 0.46 -1.19 26.88
N GLY A 322 -0.63 -0.43 26.77
CA GLY A 322 -0.94 0.68 27.63
C GLY A 322 -2.35 0.61 28.25
N VAL A 323 -2.51 1.18 29.45
CA VAL A 323 -3.82 1.27 30.14
C VAL A 323 -4.29 2.72 30.17
N VAL A 324 -5.48 2.95 29.59
CA VAL A 324 -6.06 4.28 29.42
C VAL A 324 -7.39 4.46 30.19
N ASP A 325 -7.77 5.72 30.43
CA ASP A 325 -8.95 6.10 31.21
C ASP A 325 -10.21 6.29 30.32
N GLY A 326 -10.44 5.39 29.33
CA GLY A 326 -11.60 5.45 28.46
C GLY A 326 -11.26 5.85 27.02
N VAL A 327 -12.31 5.99 26.19
CA VAL A 327 -12.19 6.26 24.77
C VAL A 327 -11.42 7.56 24.48
N GLU A 328 -11.64 8.61 25.25
CA GLU A 328 -10.92 9.90 25.12
C GLU A 328 -9.42 9.73 25.43
N GLY A 329 -9.07 8.87 26.39
CA GLY A 329 -7.67 8.50 26.68
C GLY A 329 -7.02 7.78 25.51
N ALA A 330 -7.75 6.87 24.88
CA ALA A 330 -7.28 6.16 23.69
C ALA A 330 -7.09 7.10 22.50
N ILE A 331 -8.06 7.98 22.22
CA ILE A 331 -7.97 8.98 21.14
C ILE A 331 -6.75 9.88 21.32
N ARG A 332 -6.51 10.40 22.54
CA ARG A 332 -5.31 11.23 22.81
C ARG A 332 -4.01 10.46 22.63
N HIS A 333 -3.95 9.21 23.07
CA HIS A 333 -2.78 8.36 22.89
C HIS A 333 -2.50 8.11 21.41
N ILE A 334 -3.52 7.73 20.65
CA ILE A 334 -3.45 7.52 19.20
C ILE A 334 -2.97 8.79 18.49
N ALA A 335 -3.53 9.94 18.82
CA ALA A 335 -3.13 11.23 18.23
C ALA A 335 -1.65 11.56 18.47
N GLN A 336 -1.06 11.08 19.57
CA GLN A 336 0.34 11.32 19.93
C GLN A 336 1.31 10.30 19.31
N HIS A 337 0.93 9.04 19.22
CA HIS A 337 1.85 7.92 18.95
C HIS A 337 1.57 7.19 17.62
N SER A 338 0.39 7.37 17.02
CA SER A 338 0.06 6.71 15.76
C SER A 338 0.71 7.39 14.55
N THR A 339 0.99 6.58 13.55
CA THR A 339 1.35 7.05 12.20
C THR A 339 0.12 7.35 11.33
N HIS A 340 -1.07 7.34 11.89
CA HIS A 340 -2.36 7.56 11.22
C HIS A 340 -2.68 6.52 10.14
N HIS A 341 -2.25 5.27 10.35
CA HIS A 341 -2.44 4.18 9.38
C HIS A 341 -3.79 3.49 9.60
N SER A 342 -3.92 2.68 10.65
CA SER A 342 -5.11 1.85 10.90
C SER A 342 -5.33 1.67 12.40
N GLU A 343 -6.51 2.07 12.86
CA GLU A 343 -6.84 2.04 14.28
C GLU A 343 -8.15 1.28 14.49
N ALA A 344 -8.24 0.51 15.56
CA ALA A 344 -9.43 -0.25 15.88
C ALA A 344 -9.91 0.01 17.31
N ILE A 345 -11.23 0.01 17.49
CA ILE A 345 -11.88 -0.11 18.80
C ILE A 345 -12.63 -1.43 18.87
N VAL A 346 -12.51 -2.14 19.99
CA VAL A 346 -13.39 -3.27 20.32
C VAL A 346 -14.32 -2.83 21.43
N THR A 347 -15.63 -2.79 21.15
CA THR A 347 -16.65 -2.24 22.05
C THR A 347 -18.04 -2.79 21.73
N GLN A 348 -18.93 -2.84 22.73
CA GLN A 348 -20.37 -3.06 22.57
C GLN A 348 -21.16 -1.75 22.72
N SER A 349 -20.46 -0.61 23.00
CA SER A 349 -21.08 0.69 23.14
C SER A 349 -21.08 1.44 21.81
N GLU A 350 -22.25 1.71 21.26
CA GLU A 350 -22.40 2.56 20.07
C GLU A 350 -21.87 3.98 20.30
N GLU A 351 -22.00 4.52 21.52
CA GLU A 351 -21.48 5.82 21.88
C GLU A 351 -19.93 5.86 21.84
N SER A 352 -19.26 4.84 22.44
CA SER A 352 -17.81 4.71 22.38
C SER A 352 -17.32 4.54 20.94
N ALA A 353 -18.02 3.73 20.13
CA ALA A 353 -17.70 3.54 18.72
C ALA A 353 -17.81 4.84 17.91
N ALA A 354 -18.91 5.59 18.10
CA ALA A 354 -19.11 6.87 17.42
C ALA A 354 -18.07 7.91 17.83
N ARG A 355 -17.72 8.01 19.12
CA ARG A 355 -16.68 8.92 19.62
C ARG A 355 -15.30 8.56 19.07
N PHE A 356 -14.97 7.27 19.08
CA PHE A 356 -13.67 6.79 18.56
C PHE A 356 -13.55 7.09 17.07
N THR A 357 -14.55 6.73 16.26
CA THR A 357 -14.51 6.95 14.81
C THR A 357 -14.52 8.42 14.41
N ALA A 358 -15.12 9.29 15.21
CA ALA A 358 -15.09 10.74 14.99
C ALA A 358 -13.80 11.39 15.47
N GLY A 359 -13.16 10.85 16.53
CA GLY A 359 -12.00 11.45 17.17
C GLY A 359 -10.65 10.97 16.64
N VAL A 360 -10.61 9.81 15.99
CA VAL A 360 -9.36 9.23 15.45
C VAL A 360 -9.15 9.67 14.01
N ASP A 361 -8.05 10.39 13.77
CA ASP A 361 -7.68 10.87 12.44
C ASP A 361 -6.68 9.91 11.77
N SER A 362 -7.13 8.72 11.37
CA SER A 362 -6.33 7.71 10.67
C SER A 362 -6.92 7.34 9.31
N ALA A 363 -6.12 6.72 8.45
CA ALA A 363 -6.54 6.36 7.09
C ALA A 363 -7.65 5.29 7.09
N ALA A 364 -7.62 4.37 8.06
CA ALA A 364 -8.66 3.39 8.30
C ALA A 364 -9.01 3.32 9.79
N VAL A 365 -10.29 3.34 10.11
CA VAL A 365 -10.79 3.26 11.49
C VAL A 365 -11.82 2.14 11.56
N TYR A 366 -11.59 1.19 12.47
CA TYR A 366 -12.36 -0.04 12.60
C TYR A 366 -13.16 -0.07 13.90
N VAL A 367 -14.35 -0.64 13.83
CA VAL A 367 -15.15 -1.04 14.99
C VAL A 367 -15.30 -2.55 14.94
N ASN A 368 -14.83 -3.26 15.98
CA ASN A 368 -14.95 -4.71 16.13
C ASN A 368 -14.36 -5.52 14.96
N ALA A 369 -13.25 -5.05 14.40
CA ALA A 369 -12.54 -5.74 13.33
C ALA A 369 -11.02 -5.54 13.45
N SER A 370 -10.26 -6.48 12.88
CA SER A 370 -8.80 -6.44 12.85
C SER A 370 -8.28 -5.37 11.90
N THR A 371 -7.20 -4.67 12.27
CA THR A 371 -6.49 -3.73 11.40
C THR A 371 -5.90 -4.40 10.14
N ARG A 372 -5.79 -5.73 10.15
CA ARG A 372 -5.30 -6.54 9.02
C ARG A 372 -6.14 -6.41 7.75
N PHE A 373 -7.37 -5.94 7.84
CA PHE A 373 -8.22 -5.68 6.68
C PHE A 373 -7.83 -4.43 5.88
N THR A 374 -6.91 -3.59 6.35
CA THR A 374 -6.39 -2.47 5.54
C THR A 374 -5.45 -3.00 4.46
N ASP A 375 -6.02 -3.53 3.41
CA ASP A 375 -5.33 -4.20 2.30
C ASP A 375 -6.15 -4.01 1.02
N GLY A 376 -5.49 -3.81 -0.11
CA GLY A 376 -6.18 -3.58 -1.37
C GLY A 376 -7.02 -4.76 -1.85
N GLY A 377 -6.59 -6.00 -1.59
CA GLY A 377 -7.37 -7.20 -1.90
C GLY A 377 -8.62 -7.31 -1.04
N GLU A 378 -8.47 -7.11 0.29
CA GLU A 378 -9.57 -7.16 1.25
C GLU A 378 -10.60 -6.02 1.01
N PHE A 379 -10.15 -4.86 0.53
CA PHE A 379 -11.03 -3.73 0.17
C PHE A 379 -11.66 -3.87 -1.23
N GLY A 380 -11.40 -4.99 -1.93
CA GLY A 380 -11.97 -5.23 -3.25
C GLY A 380 -11.32 -4.40 -4.36
N LEU A 381 -10.10 -3.90 -4.16
CA LEU A 381 -9.35 -3.10 -5.13
C LEU A 381 -8.49 -3.97 -6.09
N GLY A 382 -8.54 -5.29 -5.94
CA GLY A 382 -7.74 -6.26 -6.71
C GLY A 382 -6.28 -6.30 -6.27
N CYS A 383 -5.55 -5.23 -6.52
CA CYS A 383 -4.18 -4.98 -6.06
C CYS A 383 -4.09 -3.60 -5.39
N GLU A 384 -2.93 -3.28 -4.80
CA GLU A 384 -2.66 -1.94 -4.27
C GLU A 384 -1.25 -1.44 -4.62
N MET A 385 -1.14 -0.13 -4.82
CA MET A 385 0.16 0.55 -4.93
C MET A 385 0.82 0.79 -3.56
N GLY A 386 0.09 0.57 -2.48
CA GLY A 386 0.45 0.80 -1.09
C GLY A 386 -0.66 1.47 -0.31
N ILE A 387 -0.35 1.73 0.95
CA ILE A 387 -1.28 2.37 1.88
C ILE A 387 -0.69 3.73 2.26
N SER A 388 -1.42 4.80 1.97
CA SER A 388 -1.01 6.17 2.28
C SER A 388 -1.67 6.67 3.55
N THR A 389 -0.89 7.35 4.39
CA THR A 389 -1.38 8.01 5.59
C THR A 389 -1.53 9.53 5.41
N GLN A 390 -1.06 10.07 4.28
CA GLN A 390 -1.18 11.51 4.00
C GLN A 390 -2.64 11.91 3.69
N LYS A 391 -2.97 13.17 3.96
CA LYS A 391 -4.34 13.68 3.73
C LYS A 391 -4.58 14.13 2.30
N LEU A 392 -3.54 14.53 1.60
CA LEU A 392 -3.65 15.10 0.28
C LEU A 392 -3.63 14.03 -0.79
N HIS A 393 -4.66 14.02 -1.65
CA HIS A 393 -5.02 13.19 -2.77
C HIS A 393 -5.40 11.75 -2.36
N ALA A 394 -4.48 10.86 -2.00
CA ALA A 394 -4.77 9.48 -1.65
C ALA A 394 -4.55 9.22 -0.15
N ARG A 395 -5.50 8.61 0.53
CA ARG A 395 -5.43 8.20 1.92
C ARG A 395 -6.02 6.80 2.08
N GLY A 396 -5.30 5.88 2.71
CA GLY A 396 -5.63 4.46 2.76
C GLY A 396 -5.00 3.68 1.60
N PRO A 397 -5.51 2.47 1.28
CA PRO A 397 -5.03 1.68 0.16
C PRO A 397 -5.16 2.43 -1.17
N ILE A 398 -4.06 2.50 -1.93
CA ILE A 398 -3.99 3.19 -3.22
C ILE A 398 -4.40 2.20 -4.31
N GLY A 399 -5.63 2.32 -4.79
CA GLY A 399 -6.18 1.54 -5.88
C GLY A 399 -6.32 2.35 -7.17
N LEU A 400 -7.25 1.93 -8.05
CA LEU A 400 -7.45 2.53 -9.37
C LEU A 400 -7.91 3.99 -9.32
N ASN A 401 -8.78 4.34 -8.36
CA ASN A 401 -9.33 5.69 -8.26
C ASN A 401 -8.26 6.71 -7.88
N GLU A 402 -7.36 6.34 -6.96
CA GLU A 402 -6.28 7.17 -6.45
C GLU A 402 -5.19 7.42 -7.51
N LEU A 403 -5.17 6.62 -8.59
CA LEU A 403 -4.29 6.78 -9.76
C LEU A 403 -4.92 7.62 -10.88
N THR A 404 -6.05 8.28 -10.59
CA THR A 404 -6.71 9.22 -11.48
C THR A 404 -6.79 10.60 -10.87
N THR A 405 -6.89 11.61 -11.72
CA THR A 405 -7.27 12.97 -11.37
C THR A 405 -8.54 13.36 -12.12
N TYR A 406 -8.86 14.62 -12.22
CA TYR A 406 -10.04 15.07 -12.95
C TYR A 406 -9.74 16.28 -13.85
N GLN A 407 -10.56 16.44 -14.87
CA GLN A 407 -10.66 17.64 -15.67
C GLN A 407 -12.10 18.14 -15.72
N TYR A 408 -12.27 19.42 -15.94
CA TYR A 408 -13.58 19.98 -16.24
C TYR A 408 -13.82 19.99 -17.74
N VAL A 409 -14.91 19.36 -18.18
CA VAL A 409 -15.43 19.43 -19.56
C VAL A 409 -16.61 20.39 -19.54
N ILE A 410 -16.47 21.52 -20.25
CA ILE A 410 -17.45 22.60 -20.26
C ILE A 410 -18.04 22.68 -21.62
N THR A 411 -19.39 22.53 -21.71
CA THR A 411 -20.14 22.59 -22.96
C THR A 411 -21.10 23.76 -22.93
N GLY A 412 -20.99 24.62 -23.90
CA GLY A 412 -21.82 25.81 -24.05
C GLY A 412 -22.37 25.95 -25.46
N ASN A 413 -23.16 27.01 -25.66
CA ASN A 413 -23.73 27.44 -26.94
C ASN A 413 -23.49 28.94 -27.11
N GLY A 414 -22.22 29.39 -27.02
CA GLY A 414 -21.82 30.78 -27.19
C GLY A 414 -21.93 31.66 -25.95
N GLN A 415 -22.06 31.09 -24.75
CA GLN A 415 -22.06 31.86 -23.49
C GLN A 415 -20.74 32.61 -23.31
N ILE A 416 -20.84 33.87 -22.89
CA ILE A 416 -19.70 34.72 -22.53
C ILE A 416 -19.82 35.20 -21.09
N ARG A 417 -18.69 35.38 -20.42
CA ARG A 417 -18.66 36.04 -19.12
C ARG A 417 -18.82 37.55 -19.30
N ARG A 418 -19.86 38.12 -18.71
CA ARG A 418 -20.08 39.56 -18.64
C ARG A 418 -19.61 40.12 -17.32
#